data_2493dfc03411ed6494dd44ad64769988
#
_entry.id   2493dfc03411ed6494dd44ad64769988
#
_cell.length_a   1.000
_cell.length_b   1.000
_cell.length_c   1.000
_cell.angle_alpha   90.00
_cell.angle_beta   90.00
_cell.angle_gamma   90.00
#
_symmetry.space_group_name_H-M   'P 1'
#
loop_
_entity.id
_entity.type
_entity.pdbx_description
1 polymer ?
#
loop_
_entity_poly.entity_id
_entity_poly.type
_entity_poly.pdbx_seq_one_letter_code
_entity_poly.pdbx_strand_id
1 'polypeptide(L)'
;MDRDTLLAGQTVLIRDGIIQQVGSSSRVRIPAGTTRIEARGKYLMLGLADMHVHMAGPRELQLELLKMYLVAGVVAQKRAGYDFIKMHGELSREAYARLNAVGRREGMRIIGHAPRTLGIDAVFAERQYALAHAEEFLYDTTGSSRDADLPTFAPRIPDLTRRMVAADVWLMPNLTAYRIIGLMAQDLPAILARPDMKYLPAVVRAGWGPENNTYTRRFGPGKAPGILARHGLLQKLTKAFDSAGVKLLVGTDGLNVGVVPGFSAHDELQELVEAGLSPYHALRAVTINASAFLGSSPCIGRVRAGCVADLLLLDANPMSSIGNTRRIAGVMVRGRWLSRQDLDRLLESLAAEGR
;
A
#
# COMPACT_ATOMS: atom_id res chain seq x y z
N MET A 1 -2.05 -15.25 8.11
CA MET A 1 -2.73 -14.77 6.89
C MET A 1 -2.96 -15.85 5.83
N ASP A 2 -2.44 -17.07 6.03
CA ASP A 2 -2.75 -18.18 5.11
C ASP A 2 -4.22 -18.66 5.22
N ARG A 3 -4.88 -18.33 6.33
CA ARG A 3 -6.28 -18.65 6.61
C ARG A 3 -6.99 -17.46 7.23
N ASP A 4 -8.29 -17.36 7.00
CA ASP A 4 -9.18 -16.39 7.66
C ASP A 4 -9.50 -16.85 9.09
N THR A 5 -8.49 -16.94 9.94
CA THR A 5 -8.61 -17.42 11.32
C THR A 5 -7.62 -16.74 12.24
N LEU A 6 -8.04 -16.57 13.50
CA LEU A 6 -7.19 -16.15 14.60
C LEU A 6 -6.75 -17.39 15.40
N LEU A 7 -5.45 -17.47 15.68
CA LEU A 7 -4.89 -18.49 16.56
C LEU A 7 -4.69 -17.89 17.94
N ALA A 8 -5.52 -18.28 18.90
CA ALA A 8 -5.43 -17.79 20.26
C ALA A 8 -4.29 -18.46 21.07
N GLY A 9 -3.78 -17.76 22.09
CA GLY A 9 -2.84 -18.29 23.06
C GLY A 9 -1.51 -18.78 22.48
N GLN A 10 -0.98 -18.06 21.47
CA GLN A 10 0.26 -18.42 20.80
C GLN A 10 1.48 -17.71 21.42
N THR A 11 2.62 -18.39 21.38
CA THR A 11 3.95 -17.80 21.63
C THR A 11 4.76 -17.86 20.33
N VAL A 12 5.45 -16.78 20.03
CA VAL A 12 6.39 -16.68 18.91
C VAL A 12 7.80 -16.51 19.48
N LEU A 13 8.69 -17.45 19.19
CA LEU A 13 10.11 -17.42 19.57
C LEU A 13 10.92 -16.91 18.38
N ILE A 14 11.75 -15.88 18.63
CA ILE A 14 12.55 -15.22 17.58
C ILE A 14 14.01 -15.24 18.02
N ARG A 15 14.91 -15.52 17.06
CA ARG A 15 16.36 -15.41 17.24
C ARG A 15 16.98 -14.87 15.97
N ASP A 16 17.89 -13.91 16.10
CA ASP A 16 18.64 -13.31 14.99
C ASP A 16 17.75 -12.80 13.85
N GLY A 17 16.61 -12.20 14.21
CA GLY A 17 15.63 -11.67 13.26
C GLY A 17 14.75 -12.70 12.57
N ILE A 18 14.89 -13.98 12.89
CA ILE A 18 14.14 -15.10 12.28
C ILE A 18 13.21 -15.73 13.33
N ILE A 19 11.98 -15.99 12.92
CA ILE A 19 11.03 -16.76 13.72
C ILE A 19 11.52 -18.21 13.81
N GLN A 20 11.81 -18.67 15.02
CA GLN A 20 12.26 -20.03 15.27
C GLN A 20 11.08 -20.98 15.49
N GLN A 21 10.08 -20.51 16.22
CA GLN A 21 8.93 -21.34 16.58
C GLN A 21 7.68 -20.48 16.74
N VAL A 22 6.55 -21.03 16.33
CA VAL A 22 5.20 -20.52 16.62
C VAL A 22 4.40 -21.68 17.18
N GLY A 23 3.72 -21.48 18.30
CA GLY A 23 2.90 -22.55 18.89
C GLY A 23 2.15 -22.11 20.14
N SER A 24 1.31 -23.00 20.66
CA SER A 24 0.59 -22.77 21.91
C SER A 24 1.57 -22.38 23.03
N SER A 25 1.22 -21.34 23.80
CA SER A 25 2.04 -20.84 24.92
C SER A 25 2.32 -21.90 25.97
N SER A 26 1.49 -22.93 26.08
CA SER A 26 1.71 -24.08 26.99
C SER A 26 2.77 -25.07 26.45
N ARG A 27 3.12 -25.02 25.15
CA ARG A 27 4.03 -25.99 24.49
C ARG A 27 5.37 -25.39 24.08
N VAL A 28 5.44 -24.08 23.86
CA VAL A 28 6.68 -23.42 23.46
C VAL A 28 7.59 -23.26 24.68
N ARG A 29 8.76 -23.92 24.65
CA ARG A 29 9.80 -23.74 25.69
C ARG A 29 10.57 -22.46 25.40
N ILE A 30 10.56 -21.54 26.37
CA ILE A 30 11.29 -20.28 26.29
C ILE A 30 12.66 -20.46 26.91
N PRO A 31 13.77 -20.29 26.18
CA PRO A 31 15.13 -20.41 26.73
C PRO A 31 15.39 -19.39 27.85
N ALA A 32 16.27 -19.73 28.79
CA ALA A 32 16.71 -18.79 29.83
C ALA A 32 17.39 -17.56 29.19
N GLY A 33 17.23 -16.40 29.80
CA GLY A 33 17.78 -15.14 29.29
C GLY A 33 17.02 -14.53 28.09
N THR A 34 15.93 -15.13 27.62
CA THR A 34 15.12 -14.58 26.54
C THR A 34 14.38 -13.33 26.98
N THR A 35 14.50 -12.24 26.25
CA THR A 35 13.67 -11.03 26.42
C THR A 35 12.21 -11.38 26.10
N ARG A 36 11.30 -11.02 26.99
CA ARG A 36 9.87 -11.29 26.83
C ARG A 36 9.12 -10.02 26.52
N ILE A 37 8.27 -10.07 25.51
CA ILE A 37 7.31 -9.04 25.17
C ILE A 37 5.92 -9.56 25.55
N GLU A 38 5.28 -8.92 26.53
CA GLU A 38 3.93 -9.30 26.93
C GLU A 38 2.92 -8.86 25.87
N ALA A 39 2.21 -9.85 25.32
CA ALA A 39 1.24 -9.66 24.25
C ALA A 39 -0.17 -10.19 24.61
N ARG A 40 -0.45 -10.40 25.90
CA ARG A 40 -1.76 -10.89 26.34
C ARG A 40 -2.85 -9.90 25.98
N GLY A 41 -3.94 -10.38 25.37
CA GLY A 41 -5.04 -9.56 24.87
C GLY A 41 -4.72 -8.74 23.60
N LYS A 42 -3.53 -8.94 23.01
CA LYS A 42 -3.10 -8.26 21.79
C LYS A 42 -3.09 -9.20 20.60
N TYR A 43 -2.95 -8.62 19.40
CA TYR A 43 -3.01 -9.33 18.12
C TYR A 43 -1.69 -9.15 17.38
N LEU A 44 -1.00 -10.26 17.12
CA LEU A 44 0.24 -10.27 16.35
C LEU A 44 -0.06 -10.57 14.91
N MET A 45 0.43 -9.72 14.01
CA MET A 45 0.37 -9.92 12.58
C MET A 45 1.70 -9.54 11.91
N LEU A 46 1.77 -9.73 10.62
CA LEU A 46 2.88 -9.25 9.80
C LEU A 46 2.91 -7.73 9.75
N GLY A 47 4.10 -7.16 9.63
CA GLY A 47 4.28 -5.77 9.26
C GLY A 47 3.65 -5.47 7.90
N LEU A 48 3.18 -4.25 7.74
CA LEU A 48 2.55 -3.80 6.52
C LEU A 48 3.59 -3.57 5.42
N ALA A 49 3.20 -3.80 4.16
CA ALA A 49 4.01 -3.53 2.98
C ALA A 49 3.29 -2.50 2.09
N ASP A 50 3.86 -1.32 1.95
CA ASP A 50 3.41 -0.33 0.97
C ASP A 50 4.22 -0.51 -0.32
N MET A 51 3.56 -0.96 -1.38
CA MET A 51 4.21 -1.37 -2.62
C MET A 51 4.35 -0.25 -3.64
N HIS A 52 3.83 0.94 -3.36
CA HIS A 52 3.95 2.11 -4.22
C HIS A 52 4.10 3.38 -3.38
N VAL A 53 5.33 3.86 -3.28
CA VAL A 53 5.68 5.07 -2.56
C VAL A 53 6.67 5.91 -3.36
N HIS A 54 6.65 7.22 -3.13
CA HIS A 54 7.66 8.13 -3.62
C HIS A 54 8.65 8.45 -2.52
N MET A 55 9.92 8.48 -2.88
CA MET A 55 11.00 8.93 -2.02
C MET A 55 11.71 10.06 -2.76
N ALA A 56 11.66 11.25 -2.22
CA ALA A 56 12.20 12.45 -2.88
C ALA A 56 13.12 13.24 -1.93
N GLY A 57 13.96 14.09 -2.51
CA GLY A 57 14.82 14.99 -1.76
C GLY A 57 16.13 14.37 -1.29
N PRO A 58 16.91 15.12 -0.49
CA PRO A 58 18.19 14.68 0.05
C PRO A 58 18.02 13.51 1.03
N ARG A 59 19.13 12.84 1.35
CA ARG A 59 19.13 11.63 2.20
C ARG A 59 18.49 11.86 3.57
N GLU A 60 18.69 13.00 4.15
CA GLU A 60 18.16 13.39 5.46
C GLU A 60 16.62 13.37 5.43
N LEU A 61 16.02 13.98 4.40
CA LEU A 61 14.57 13.96 4.20
C LEU A 61 14.04 12.54 3.98
N GLN A 62 14.77 11.73 3.20
CA GLN A 62 14.37 10.32 2.99
C GLN A 62 14.39 9.53 4.31
N LEU A 63 15.33 9.78 5.21
CA LEU A 63 15.37 9.14 6.52
C LEU A 63 14.16 9.52 7.40
N GLU A 64 13.72 10.79 7.35
CA GLU A 64 12.51 11.24 8.04
C GLU A 64 11.26 10.50 7.52
N LEU A 65 11.13 10.40 6.21
CA LEU A 65 10.02 9.66 5.59
C LEU A 65 10.02 8.18 5.97
N LEU A 66 11.20 7.54 6.06
CA LEU A 66 11.34 6.16 6.52
C LEU A 66 10.89 5.96 7.97
N LYS A 67 11.14 6.94 8.86
CA LYS A 67 10.62 6.91 10.24
C LYS A 67 9.08 6.90 10.24
N MET A 68 8.43 7.68 9.38
CA MET A 68 6.98 7.73 9.26
C MET A 68 6.40 6.36 8.84
N TYR A 69 6.99 5.71 7.84
CA TYR A 69 6.60 4.35 7.44
C TYR A 69 6.75 3.37 8.60
N LEU A 70 7.88 3.41 9.29
CA LEU A 70 8.17 2.52 10.42
C LEU A 70 7.15 2.67 11.54
N VAL A 71 6.84 3.90 11.94
CA VAL A 71 5.88 4.19 13.01
C VAL A 71 4.47 3.72 12.66
N ALA A 72 4.10 3.79 11.38
CA ALA A 72 2.84 3.29 10.86
C ALA A 72 2.82 1.76 10.64
N GLY A 73 3.90 1.05 11.02
CA GLY A 73 3.98 -0.42 10.87
C GLY A 73 4.33 -0.90 9.47
N VAL A 74 4.73 0.00 8.56
CA VAL A 74 5.20 -0.35 7.23
C VAL A 74 6.68 -0.73 7.33
N VAL A 75 6.98 -2.02 7.40
CA VAL A 75 8.32 -2.56 7.66
C VAL A 75 8.94 -3.30 6.49
N ALA A 76 8.13 -3.71 5.52
CA ALA A 76 8.59 -4.36 4.31
C ALA A 76 8.92 -3.32 3.24
N GLN A 77 10.12 -2.78 3.31
CA GLN A 77 10.70 -1.97 2.24
C GLN A 77 11.77 -2.77 1.50
N LYS A 78 11.82 -2.62 0.19
CA LYS A 78 12.69 -3.38 -0.66
C LYS A 78 14.16 -3.06 -0.42
N ARG A 79 15.01 -4.08 -0.36
CA ARG A 79 16.46 -3.95 -0.32
C ARG A 79 16.99 -3.30 -1.59
N ALA A 80 18.07 -2.52 -1.47
CA ALA A 80 18.75 -1.87 -2.59
C ALA A 80 19.18 -2.90 -3.66
N GLY A 81 18.43 -2.94 -4.72
CA GLY A 81 18.59 -3.74 -5.91
C GLY A 81 17.38 -3.48 -6.80
N TYR A 82 17.57 -3.24 -8.10
CA TYR A 82 16.46 -3.02 -9.02
C TYR A 82 15.87 -4.37 -9.42
N ASP A 83 14.68 -4.70 -8.91
CA ASP A 83 13.94 -5.92 -9.30
C ASP A 83 12.81 -5.63 -10.27
N PHE A 84 12.47 -4.35 -10.48
CA PHE A 84 11.37 -3.92 -11.33
C PHE A 84 11.77 -2.70 -12.14
N ILE A 85 11.18 -2.58 -13.32
CA ILE A 85 11.20 -1.36 -14.11
C ILE A 85 9.82 -0.71 -13.97
N LYS A 86 9.75 0.50 -13.41
CA LYS A 86 8.50 1.27 -13.32
C LYS A 86 8.27 2.01 -14.63
N MET A 87 7.26 1.59 -15.37
CA MET A 87 6.77 2.31 -16.55
C MET A 87 6.00 3.55 -16.08
N HIS A 88 6.33 4.71 -16.66
CA HIS A 88 5.66 5.97 -16.42
C HIS A 88 5.77 6.85 -17.66
N GLY A 89 4.63 7.31 -18.16
CA GLY A 89 4.56 8.16 -19.35
C GLY A 89 4.22 7.40 -20.63
N GLU A 90 4.57 7.99 -21.77
CA GLU A 90 4.20 7.48 -23.08
C GLU A 90 5.33 6.69 -23.72
N LEU A 91 4.96 5.57 -24.35
CA LEU A 91 5.83 4.77 -25.21
C LEU A 91 5.09 4.42 -26.49
N SER A 92 5.84 4.30 -27.59
CA SER A 92 5.27 3.70 -28.80
C SER A 92 4.94 2.22 -28.54
N ARG A 93 4.06 1.63 -29.35
CA ARG A 93 3.69 0.22 -29.25
C ARG A 93 4.92 -0.69 -29.33
N GLU A 94 5.82 -0.40 -30.26
CA GLU A 94 7.06 -1.18 -30.47
C GLU A 94 8.01 -1.06 -29.27
N ALA A 95 8.18 0.16 -28.74
CA ALA A 95 9.03 0.40 -27.57
C ALA A 95 8.45 -0.30 -26.34
N TYR A 96 7.14 -0.26 -26.12
CA TYR A 96 6.48 -0.90 -25.00
C TYR A 96 6.55 -2.44 -25.08
N ALA A 97 6.28 -3.02 -26.25
CA ALA A 97 6.40 -4.45 -26.49
C ALA A 97 7.86 -4.92 -26.27
N ARG A 98 8.85 -4.16 -26.79
CA ARG A 98 10.26 -4.47 -26.60
C ARG A 98 10.68 -4.37 -25.14
N LEU A 99 10.21 -3.35 -24.39
CA LEU A 99 10.47 -3.19 -22.96
C LEU A 99 10.01 -4.44 -22.18
N ASN A 100 8.77 -4.89 -22.43
CA ASN A 100 8.22 -6.07 -21.77
C ASN A 100 8.95 -7.36 -22.18
N ALA A 101 9.32 -7.51 -23.46
CA ALA A 101 10.08 -8.65 -23.95
C ALA A 101 11.49 -8.73 -23.33
N VAL A 102 12.21 -7.60 -23.27
CA VAL A 102 13.53 -7.52 -22.63
C VAL A 102 13.40 -7.76 -21.13
N GLY A 103 12.40 -7.14 -20.45
CA GLY A 103 12.15 -7.35 -19.05
C GLY A 103 11.96 -8.84 -18.70
N ARG A 104 11.17 -9.56 -19.49
CA ARG A 104 11.00 -11.02 -19.33
C ARG A 104 12.30 -11.78 -19.50
N ARG A 105 13.10 -11.45 -20.52
CA ARG A 105 14.38 -12.10 -20.80
C ARG A 105 15.40 -11.89 -19.69
N GLU A 106 15.49 -10.69 -19.15
CA GLU A 106 16.45 -10.30 -18.10
C GLU A 106 15.93 -10.57 -16.68
N GLY A 107 14.73 -11.17 -16.52
CA GLY A 107 14.11 -11.40 -15.22
C GLY A 107 13.67 -10.13 -14.49
N MET A 108 13.61 -8.99 -15.19
CA MET A 108 13.14 -7.72 -14.67
C MET A 108 11.66 -7.52 -15.02
N ARG A 109 10.82 -7.46 -14.02
CA ARG A 109 9.37 -7.32 -14.19
C ARG A 109 8.99 -5.87 -14.46
N ILE A 110 8.10 -5.64 -15.43
CA ILE A 110 7.59 -4.31 -15.75
C ILE A 110 6.36 -4.02 -14.90
N ILE A 111 6.35 -2.90 -14.20
CA ILE A 111 5.27 -2.45 -13.33
C ILE A 111 4.93 -0.99 -13.63
N GLY A 112 3.86 -0.45 -13.06
CA GLY A 112 3.53 0.98 -13.11
C GLY A 112 2.33 1.28 -13.98
N HIS A 113 2.34 2.40 -14.69
CA HIS A 113 1.22 2.89 -15.47
C HIS A 113 0.98 2.10 -16.77
N ALA A 114 -0.21 2.24 -17.35
CA ALA A 114 -0.44 1.92 -18.75
C ALA A 114 0.14 3.04 -19.64
N PRO A 115 0.69 2.74 -20.82
CA PRO A 115 0.98 3.78 -21.80
C PRO A 115 -0.35 4.38 -22.27
N ARG A 116 -0.60 5.67 -22.01
CA ARG A 116 -1.93 6.29 -22.22
C ARG A 116 -2.39 6.27 -23.66
N THR A 117 -1.44 6.42 -24.63
CA THR A 117 -1.74 6.34 -26.06
C THR A 117 -2.09 4.94 -26.52
N LEU A 118 -1.70 3.89 -25.79
CA LEU A 118 -1.98 2.49 -26.13
C LEU A 118 -3.15 1.91 -25.35
N GLY A 119 -3.47 2.51 -24.19
CA GLY A 119 -4.54 2.08 -23.30
C GLY A 119 -4.28 0.76 -22.57
N ILE A 120 -5.28 0.32 -21.83
CA ILE A 120 -5.23 -0.90 -21.00
C ILE A 120 -5.08 -2.18 -21.84
N ASP A 121 -5.49 -2.15 -23.10
CA ASP A 121 -5.35 -3.27 -24.03
C ASP A 121 -3.89 -3.69 -24.23
N ALA A 122 -2.98 -2.71 -24.26
CA ALA A 122 -1.56 -2.99 -24.35
C ALA A 122 -1.02 -3.67 -23.10
N VAL A 123 -1.51 -3.29 -21.91
CA VAL A 123 -1.15 -3.93 -20.64
C VAL A 123 -1.50 -5.42 -20.66
N PHE A 124 -2.69 -5.75 -21.13
CA PHE A 124 -3.14 -7.13 -21.25
C PHE A 124 -2.38 -7.92 -22.31
N ALA A 125 -2.17 -7.32 -23.49
CA ALA A 125 -1.46 -7.96 -24.59
C ALA A 125 0.00 -8.29 -24.22
N GLU A 126 0.69 -7.37 -23.57
CA GLU A 126 2.08 -7.53 -23.15
C GLU A 126 2.23 -8.24 -21.80
N ARG A 127 1.12 -8.52 -21.08
CA ARG A 127 1.13 -9.10 -19.75
C ARG A 127 2.10 -8.36 -18.82
N GLN A 128 1.97 -7.03 -18.77
CA GLN A 128 2.72 -6.23 -17.81
C GLN A 128 2.52 -6.82 -16.41
N TYR A 129 3.60 -6.97 -15.65
CA TYR A 129 3.54 -7.73 -14.40
C TYR A 129 2.59 -7.12 -13.36
N ALA A 130 2.59 -5.78 -13.22
CA ALA A 130 1.65 -5.08 -12.36
C ALA A 130 1.25 -3.72 -12.90
N LEU A 131 -0.02 -3.40 -12.71
CA LEU A 131 -0.59 -2.08 -12.97
C LEU A 131 -0.70 -1.30 -11.67
N ALA A 132 -0.21 -0.08 -11.65
CA ALA A 132 -0.46 0.89 -10.60
C ALA A 132 -1.64 1.79 -11.02
N HIS A 133 -2.46 2.15 -10.03
CA HIS A 133 -3.60 3.03 -10.15
C HIS A 133 -4.79 2.43 -10.91
N ALA A 134 -5.89 2.25 -10.17
CA ALA A 134 -7.15 1.79 -10.77
C ALA A 134 -7.73 2.79 -11.79
N GLU A 135 -7.38 4.08 -11.68
CA GLU A 135 -7.81 5.08 -12.66
C GLU A 135 -7.24 4.87 -14.06
N GLU A 136 -6.21 4.06 -14.26
CA GLU A 136 -5.70 3.72 -15.59
C GLU A 136 -6.79 3.08 -16.47
N PHE A 137 -7.73 2.38 -15.86
CA PHE A 137 -8.90 1.84 -16.58
C PHE A 137 -9.86 2.91 -17.07
N LEU A 138 -9.90 4.08 -16.44
CA LEU A 138 -10.74 5.20 -16.86
C LEU A 138 -10.18 5.92 -18.09
N TYR A 139 -8.86 5.94 -18.24
CA TYR A 139 -8.21 6.56 -19.39
C TYR A 139 -8.49 5.83 -20.72
N ASP A 140 -8.71 4.52 -20.64
CA ASP A 140 -8.99 3.67 -21.80
C ASP A 140 -10.29 4.03 -22.53
N THR A 141 -11.25 4.67 -21.85
CA THR A 141 -12.57 4.97 -22.43
C THR A 141 -12.65 6.32 -23.09
N THR A 142 -11.85 7.28 -22.63
CA THR A 142 -12.06 8.70 -22.96
C THR A 142 -10.76 9.43 -23.31
N GLY A 143 -9.60 8.75 -23.22
CA GLY A 143 -8.29 9.38 -23.34
C GLY A 143 -7.96 10.34 -22.19
N SER A 144 -8.90 10.57 -21.27
CA SER A 144 -8.75 11.41 -20.10
C SER A 144 -9.70 10.96 -18.98
N SER A 145 -9.17 10.74 -17.79
CA SER A 145 -10.00 10.43 -16.61
C SER A 145 -10.98 11.54 -16.21
N ARG A 146 -10.83 12.73 -16.81
CA ARG A 146 -11.69 13.89 -16.50
C ARG A 146 -13.08 13.76 -17.09
N ASP A 147 -13.20 13.07 -18.21
CA ASP A 147 -14.41 13.03 -19.03
C ASP A 147 -15.03 11.62 -19.03
N ALA A 148 -14.53 10.71 -18.16
CA ALA A 148 -15.10 9.38 -18.04
C ALA A 148 -16.60 9.48 -17.71
N ASP A 149 -17.41 9.06 -18.65
CA ASP A 149 -18.85 8.92 -18.44
C ASP A 149 -19.11 7.66 -17.60
N LEU A 150 -19.49 7.87 -16.33
CA LEU A 150 -19.73 6.79 -15.37
C LEU A 150 -20.77 5.77 -15.86
N PRO A 151 -21.90 6.15 -16.47
CA PRO A 151 -22.85 5.22 -17.03
C PRO A 151 -22.27 4.31 -18.13
N THR A 152 -21.39 4.82 -18.97
CA THR A 152 -20.80 4.01 -20.05
C THR A 152 -19.66 3.12 -19.59
N PHE A 153 -18.98 3.48 -18.50
CA PHE A 153 -17.89 2.66 -17.94
C PHE A 153 -18.37 1.46 -17.15
N ALA A 154 -19.37 1.63 -16.27
CA ALA A 154 -19.83 0.58 -15.38
C ALA A 154 -20.17 -0.75 -16.07
N PRO A 155 -20.82 -0.77 -17.23
CA PRO A 155 -21.10 -2.00 -18.00
C PRO A 155 -19.85 -2.75 -18.49
N ARG A 156 -18.68 -2.10 -18.55
CA ARG A 156 -17.41 -2.71 -18.99
C ARG A 156 -16.70 -3.49 -17.89
N ILE A 157 -17.07 -3.29 -16.61
CA ILE A 157 -16.39 -3.93 -15.46
C ILE A 157 -16.30 -5.44 -15.61
N PRO A 158 -17.35 -6.20 -16.00
CA PRO A 158 -17.26 -7.65 -16.16
C PRO A 158 -16.25 -8.08 -17.23
N ASP A 159 -16.15 -7.36 -18.35
CA ASP A 159 -15.18 -7.64 -19.41
C ASP A 159 -13.75 -7.36 -18.96
N LEU A 160 -13.51 -6.18 -18.39
CA LEU A 160 -12.21 -5.79 -17.83
C LEU A 160 -11.76 -6.80 -16.77
N THR A 161 -12.67 -7.29 -15.94
CA THR A 161 -12.38 -8.29 -14.91
C THR A 161 -11.93 -9.62 -15.52
N ARG A 162 -12.64 -10.13 -16.54
CA ARG A 162 -12.24 -11.36 -17.24
C ARG A 162 -10.83 -11.22 -17.85
N ARG A 163 -10.58 -10.09 -18.49
CA ARG A 163 -9.30 -9.81 -19.16
C ARG A 163 -8.15 -9.66 -18.17
N MET A 164 -8.41 -9.01 -17.03
CA MET A 164 -7.43 -8.86 -15.96
C MET A 164 -7.00 -10.21 -15.39
N VAL A 165 -7.97 -11.10 -15.15
CA VAL A 165 -7.71 -12.49 -14.71
C VAL A 165 -6.92 -13.26 -15.77
N ALA A 166 -7.33 -13.20 -17.05
CA ALA A 166 -6.69 -13.92 -18.15
C ALA A 166 -5.24 -13.46 -18.40
N ALA A 167 -4.95 -12.18 -18.21
CA ALA A 167 -3.62 -11.63 -18.35
C ALA A 167 -2.70 -11.87 -17.12
N ASP A 168 -3.26 -12.29 -16.00
CA ASP A 168 -2.57 -12.52 -14.72
C ASP A 168 -1.80 -11.29 -14.21
N VAL A 169 -2.34 -10.10 -14.41
CA VAL A 169 -1.74 -8.83 -14.01
C VAL A 169 -2.10 -8.53 -12.56
N TRP A 170 -1.10 -8.11 -11.76
CA TRP A 170 -1.32 -7.60 -10.41
C TRP A 170 -1.85 -6.17 -10.46
N LEU A 171 -2.65 -5.77 -9.47
CA LEU A 171 -3.13 -4.39 -9.35
C LEU A 171 -2.78 -3.78 -8.01
N MET A 172 -2.24 -2.56 -8.02
CA MET A 172 -2.17 -1.64 -6.90
C MET A 172 -3.25 -0.56 -7.12
N PRO A 173 -4.41 -0.60 -6.44
CA PRO A 173 -5.52 0.28 -6.76
C PRO A 173 -5.25 1.76 -6.50
N ASN A 174 -4.50 2.09 -5.44
CA ASN A 174 -4.19 3.46 -5.00
C ASN A 174 -5.46 4.31 -4.81
N LEU A 175 -6.51 3.74 -4.23
CA LEU A 175 -7.82 4.39 -4.06
C LEU A 175 -7.72 5.64 -3.19
N THR A 176 -6.91 5.57 -2.13
CA THR A 176 -6.64 6.70 -1.23
C THR A 176 -6.10 7.91 -1.98
N ALA A 177 -5.10 7.74 -2.86
CA ALA A 177 -4.52 8.84 -3.61
C ALA A 177 -5.58 9.52 -4.48
N TYR A 178 -6.39 8.73 -5.18
CA TYR A 178 -7.45 9.27 -6.05
C TYR A 178 -8.55 10.00 -5.25
N ARG A 179 -8.98 9.41 -4.12
CA ARG A 179 -9.94 10.07 -3.21
C ARG A 179 -9.41 11.40 -2.68
N ILE A 180 -8.16 11.44 -2.24
CA ILE A 180 -7.51 12.65 -1.71
C ILE A 180 -7.52 13.78 -2.75
N ILE A 181 -7.31 13.48 -4.04
CA ILE A 181 -7.43 14.48 -5.11
C ILE A 181 -8.83 15.11 -5.12
N GLY A 182 -9.89 14.31 -5.00
CA GLY A 182 -11.27 14.79 -4.92
C GLY A 182 -11.55 15.64 -3.68
N LEU A 183 -11.07 15.19 -2.53
CA LEU A 183 -11.22 15.91 -1.26
C LEU A 183 -10.43 17.23 -1.24
N MET A 184 -9.21 17.24 -1.81
CA MET A 184 -8.44 18.49 -1.96
C MET A 184 -9.14 19.50 -2.87
N ALA A 185 -9.74 19.01 -3.95
CA ALA A 185 -10.51 19.88 -4.85
C ALA A 185 -11.73 20.49 -4.13
N GLN A 186 -12.31 19.76 -3.16
CA GLN A 186 -13.42 20.23 -2.34
C GLN A 186 -12.97 21.19 -1.25
N ASP A 187 -11.96 20.80 -0.45
CA ASP A 187 -11.50 21.53 0.74
C ASP A 187 -10.02 21.19 1.05
N LEU A 188 -9.10 21.90 0.41
CA LEU A 188 -7.66 21.74 0.68
C LEU A 188 -7.29 22.06 2.13
N PRO A 189 -7.81 23.15 2.77
CA PRO A 189 -7.54 23.44 4.18
C PRO A 189 -7.86 22.25 5.11
N ALA A 190 -8.99 21.58 4.91
CA ALA A 190 -9.35 20.40 5.71
C ALA A 190 -8.36 19.25 5.55
N ILE A 191 -7.86 19.03 4.34
CA ILE A 191 -6.82 18.00 4.10
C ILE A 191 -5.51 18.37 4.82
N LEU A 192 -5.07 19.62 4.73
CA LEU A 192 -3.84 20.10 5.37
C LEU A 192 -3.93 20.16 6.90
N ALA A 193 -5.14 20.23 7.46
CA ALA A 193 -5.41 20.21 8.89
C ALA A 193 -5.47 18.80 9.52
N ARG A 194 -5.31 17.75 8.74
CA ARG A 194 -5.31 16.35 9.25
C ARG A 194 -4.23 16.15 10.30
N PRO A 195 -4.51 15.38 11.38
CA PRO A 195 -3.57 15.21 12.52
C PRO A 195 -2.21 14.62 12.15
N ASP A 196 -2.13 13.82 11.09
CA ASP A 196 -0.91 13.18 10.60
C ASP A 196 0.01 14.14 9.82
N MET A 197 -0.52 15.26 9.33
CA MET A 197 0.25 16.29 8.62
C MET A 197 1.37 16.91 9.45
N LYS A 198 1.22 16.94 10.79
CA LYS A 198 2.25 17.48 11.69
C LYS A 198 3.58 16.71 11.69
N TYR A 199 3.55 15.46 11.22
CA TYR A 199 4.74 14.60 11.15
C TYR A 199 5.51 14.77 9.85
N LEU A 200 4.92 15.44 8.85
CA LEU A 200 5.62 15.73 7.61
C LEU A 200 6.70 16.81 7.81
N PRO A 201 7.85 16.66 7.17
CA PRO A 201 8.85 17.72 7.11
C PRO A 201 8.25 19.03 6.59
N ALA A 202 8.70 20.17 7.14
CA ALA A 202 8.17 21.50 6.80
C ALA A 202 8.23 21.79 5.30
N VAL A 203 9.32 21.39 4.64
CA VAL A 203 9.52 21.57 3.19
C VAL A 203 8.46 20.82 2.35
N VAL A 204 8.06 19.64 2.80
CA VAL A 204 7.01 18.84 2.13
C VAL A 204 5.65 19.52 2.31
N ARG A 205 5.32 19.95 3.54
CA ARG A 205 4.06 20.66 3.83
C ARG A 205 3.94 21.96 3.04
N ALA A 206 5.03 22.73 2.95
CA ALA A 206 5.06 23.96 2.15
C ALA A 206 4.80 23.67 0.66
N GLY A 207 5.35 22.57 0.13
CA GLY A 207 5.07 22.12 -1.24
C GLY A 207 3.63 21.69 -1.49
N TRP A 208 2.89 21.35 -0.44
CA TRP A 208 1.48 20.95 -0.53
C TRP A 208 0.49 22.11 -0.38
N GLY A 209 0.97 23.30 -0.02
CA GLY A 209 0.17 24.51 0.13
C GLY A 209 -0.47 24.98 -1.20
N PRO A 210 -1.47 25.88 -1.11
CA PRO A 210 -2.30 26.27 -2.26
C PRO A 210 -1.49 26.86 -3.44
N GLU A 211 -0.37 27.52 -3.15
CA GLU A 211 0.49 28.14 -4.18
C GLU A 211 1.28 27.11 -4.99
N ASN A 212 1.64 25.99 -4.38
CA ASN A 212 2.49 24.96 -4.98
C ASN A 212 1.71 23.71 -5.43
N ASN A 213 0.49 23.56 -4.96
CA ASN A 213 -0.33 22.38 -5.23
C ASN A 213 -0.90 22.40 -6.65
N THR A 214 -0.35 21.55 -7.51
CA THR A 214 -0.79 21.43 -8.91
C THR A 214 -2.20 20.88 -9.06
N TYR A 215 -2.67 20.06 -8.11
CA TYR A 215 -4.02 19.48 -8.16
C TYR A 215 -5.09 20.51 -7.92
N THR A 216 -4.94 21.41 -6.93
CA THR A 216 -5.92 22.46 -6.67
C THR A 216 -5.98 23.50 -7.77
N ARG A 217 -4.86 23.79 -8.43
CA ARG A 217 -4.82 24.61 -9.65
C ARG A 217 -5.57 23.97 -10.82
N ARG A 218 -5.47 22.64 -10.94
CA ARG A 218 -6.06 21.86 -12.03
C ARG A 218 -7.53 21.51 -11.76
N PHE A 219 -7.89 21.26 -10.51
CA PHE A 219 -9.19 20.77 -10.06
C PHE A 219 -9.77 21.69 -9.00
N GLY A 220 -10.56 22.67 -9.42
CA GLY A 220 -11.30 23.54 -8.49
C GLY A 220 -12.51 22.80 -7.86
N PRO A 221 -13.18 23.44 -6.88
CA PRO A 221 -14.29 22.82 -6.12
C PRO A 221 -15.42 22.27 -7.00
N GLY A 222 -15.75 22.91 -8.10
CA GLY A 222 -16.76 22.44 -9.03
C GLY A 222 -16.48 21.09 -9.71
N LYS A 223 -15.23 20.61 -9.65
CA LYS A 223 -14.84 19.29 -10.18
C LYS A 223 -14.82 18.18 -9.14
N ALA A 224 -14.84 18.53 -7.85
CA ALA A 224 -14.79 17.56 -6.75
C ALA A 224 -15.89 16.49 -6.82
N PRO A 225 -17.17 16.82 -7.06
CA PRO A 225 -18.24 15.80 -7.16
C PRO A 225 -17.95 14.75 -8.26
N GLY A 226 -17.47 15.19 -9.42
CA GLY A 226 -17.15 14.27 -10.52
C GLY A 226 -15.95 13.38 -10.22
N ILE A 227 -14.91 13.89 -9.52
CA ILE A 227 -13.76 13.09 -9.09
C ILE A 227 -14.19 12.06 -8.05
N LEU A 228 -14.98 12.44 -7.05
CA LEU A 228 -15.47 11.53 -6.00
C LEU A 228 -16.44 10.49 -6.56
N ALA A 229 -17.27 10.84 -7.54
CA ALA A 229 -18.12 9.87 -8.23
C ALA A 229 -17.28 8.82 -8.99
N ARG A 230 -16.21 9.24 -9.67
CA ARG A 230 -15.24 8.31 -10.30
C ARG A 230 -14.52 7.45 -9.27
N HIS A 231 -14.14 8.00 -8.10
CA HIS A 231 -13.58 7.19 -7.01
C HIS A 231 -14.54 6.06 -6.62
N GLY A 232 -15.84 6.33 -6.44
CA GLY A 232 -16.83 5.27 -6.16
C GLY A 232 -16.93 4.20 -7.27
N LEU A 233 -16.65 4.57 -8.54
CA LEU A 233 -16.56 3.61 -9.63
C LEU A 233 -15.30 2.74 -9.54
N LEU A 234 -14.15 3.34 -9.17
CA LEU A 234 -12.90 2.60 -8.94
C LEU A 234 -13.03 1.62 -7.78
N GLN A 235 -13.78 1.97 -6.73
CA GLN A 235 -14.12 1.03 -5.65
C GLN A 235 -14.91 -0.17 -6.19
N LYS A 236 -15.93 0.05 -7.02
CA LYS A 236 -16.71 -1.04 -7.64
C LYS A 236 -15.84 -1.93 -8.54
N LEU A 237 -14.95 -1.34 -9.32
CA LEU A 237 -13.98 -2.06 -10.16
C LEU A 237 -13.04 -2.93 -9.30
N THR A 238 -12.47 -2.33 -8.25
CA THR A 238 -11.57 -3.04 -7.31
C THR A 238 -12.28 -4.20 -6.63
N LYS A 239 -13.55 -4.03 -6.24
CA LYS A 239 -14.37 -5.11 -5.69
C LYS A 239 -14.62 -6.23 -6.69
N ALA A 240 -14.94 -5.91 -7.94
CA ALA A 240 -15.12 -6.90 -8.98
C ALA A 240 -13.84 -7.73 -9.21
N PHE A 241 -12.69 -7.05 -9.24
CA PHE A 241 -11.39 -7.70 -9.36
C PHE A 241 -11.07 -8.63 -8.19
N ASP A 242 -11.26 -8.17 -6.93
CA ASP A 242 -11.12 -9.00 -5.74
C ASP A 242 -11.99 -10.25 -5.81
N SER A 243 -13.27 -10.07 -6.17
CA SER A 243 -14.25 -11.18 -6.25
C SER A 243 -13.91 -12.21 -7.33
N ALA A 244 -13.19 -11.81 -8.37
CA ALA A 244 -12.72 -12.68 -9.44
C ALA A 244 -11.31 -13.27 -9.18
N GLY A 245 -10.69 -12.97 -8.06
CA GLY A 245 -9.39 -13.50 -7.68
C GLY A 245 -8.20 -12.76 -8.31
N VAL A 246 -8.38 -11.55 -8.84
CA VAL A 246 -7.26 -10.70 -9.25
C VAL A 246 -6.37 -10.42 -8.05
N LYS A 247 -5.07 -10.52 -8.24
CA LYS A 247 -4.07 -10.33 -7.19
C LYS A 247 -3.92 -8.84 -6.88
N LEU A 248 -4.41 -8.42 -5.72
CA LEU A 248 -4.32 -7.03 -5.26
C LEU A 248 -3.11 -6.81 -4.35
N LEU A 249 -2.54 -5.63 -4.44
CA LEU A 249 -1.49 -5.12 -3.56
C LEU A 249 -1.95 -3.80 -2.93
N VAL A 250 -1.43 -3.47 -1.76
CA VAL A 250 -1.54 -2.11 -1.21
C VAL A 250 -0.38 -1.28 -1.76
N GLY A 251 -0.71 -0.13 -2.31
CA GLY A 251 0.21 0.93 -2.68
C GLY A 251 -0.49 2.25 -2.43
N THR A 252 0.16 3.21 -1.78
CA THR A 252 -0.51 4.46 -1.38
C THR A 252 -0.24 5.62 -2.31
N ASP A 253 0.81 5.54 -3.11
CA ASP A 253 1.37 6.68 -3.84
C ASP A 253 1.87 7.77 -2.87
N GLY A 254 2.45 7.30 -1.75
CA GLY A 254 2.94 8.14 -0.64
C GLY A 254 3.84 9.27 -1.11
N LEU A 255 3.71 10.44 -0.51
CA LEU A 255 4.24 11.74 -0.92
C LEU A 255 3.51 12.42 -2.08
N ASN A 256 2.54 11.80 -2.73
CA ASN A 256 1.60 12.58 -3.50
C ASN A 256 0.85 13.55 -2.56
N VAL A 257 0.44 14.72 -3.05
CA VAL A 257 -0.13 15.75 -2.18
C VAL A 257 -1.30 15.20 -1.36
N GLY A 258 -1.23 15.35 -0.05
CA GLY A 258 -2.24 14.85 0.89
C GLY A 258 -2.09 13.37 1.28
N VAL A 259 -1.19 12.63 0.65
CA VAL A 259 -0.94 11.19 0.93
C VAL A 259 0.25 11.06 1.88
N VAL A 260 -0.03 10.98 3.18
CA VAL A 260 1.00 11.00 4.23
C VAL A 260 1.71 9.66 4.32
N PRO A 261 3.05 9.63 4.14
CA PRO A 261 3.84 8.39 4.17
C PRO A 261 3.55 7.53 5.40
N GLY A 262 3.39 6.22 5.20
CA GLY A 262 3.09 5.26 6.25
C GLY A 262 1.64 5.30 6.72
N PHE A 263 1.14 6.46 7.13
CA PHE A 263 -0.23 6.62 7.62
C PHE A 263 -1.27 6.28 6.54
N SER A 264 -1.00 6.64 5.30
CA SER A 264 -1.88 6.34 4.16
C SER A 264 -2.01 4.86 3.83
N ALA A 265 -1.10 3.99 4.32
CA ALA A 265 -1.27 2.55 4.19
C ALA A 265 -2.53 2.05 4.93
N HIS A 266 -2.84 2.67 6.07
CA HIS A 266 -4.06 2.38 6.80
C HIS A 266 -5.30 3.01 6.13
N ASP A 267 -5.14 4.17 5.46
CA ASP A 267 -6.21 4.76 4.66
C ASP A 267 -6.55 3.84 3.48
N GLU A 268 -5.54 3.31 2.77
CA GLU A 268 -5.76 2.39 1.64
C GLU A 268 -6.42 1.08 2.09
N LEU A 269 -6.03 0.54 3.25
CA LEU A 269 -6.72 -0.62 3.83
C LEU A 269 -8.19 -0.32 4.12
N GLN A 270 -8.50 0.87 4.62
CA GLN A 270 -9.87 1.32 4.86
C GLN A 270 -10.64 1.45 3.54
N GLU A 271 -10.03 2.05 2.52
CA GLU A 271 -10.61 2.17 1.17
C GLU A 271 -10.95 0.82 0.55
N LEU A 272 -10.08 -0.17 0.69
CA LEU A 272 -10.35 -1.52 0.20
C LEU A 272 -11.58 -2.14 0.89
N VAL A 273 -11.71 -1.94 2.21
CA VAL A 273 -12.88 -2.45 2.94
C VAL A 273 -14.15 -1.66 2.58
N GLU A 274 -14.06 -0.34 2.43
CA GLU A 274 -15.17 0.51 1.96
C GLU A 274 -15.58 0.16 0.51
N ALA A 275 -14.65 -0.29 -0.32
CA ALA A 275 -14.94 -0.84 -1.63
C ALA A 275 -15.69 -2.18 -1.56
N GLY A 276 -15.76 -2.84 -0.40
CA GLY A 276 -16.48 -4.10 -0.16
C GLY A 276 -15.58 -5.32 -0.05
N LEU A 277 -14.26 -5.18 0.08
CA LEU A 277 -13.39 -6.31 0.43
C LEU A 277 -13.60 -6.69 1.90
N SER A 278 -13.40 -7.97 2.23
CA SER A 278 -13.31 -8.36 3.63
C SER A 278 -12.03 -7.81 4.26
N PRO A 279 -12.00 -7.55 5.59
CA PRO A 279 -10.76 -7.20 6.28
C PRO A 279 -9.62 -8.20 6.02
N TYR A 280 -9.96 -9.48 5.88
CA TYR A 280 -8.99 -10.52 5.55
C TYR A 280 -8.36 -10.31 4.16
N HIS A 281 -9.15 -10.01 3.13
CA HIS A 281 -8.65 -9.74 1.78
C HIS A 281 -7.77 -8.48 1.74
N ALA A 282 -8.19 -7.42 2.42
CA ALA A 282 -7.39 -6.19 2.54
C ALA A 282 -6.03 -6.46 3.26
N LEU A 283 -6.05 -7.22 4.36
CA LEU A 283 -4.83 -7.59 5.07
C LEU A 283 -3.92 -8.51 4.25
N ARG A 284 -4.48 -9.38 3.41
CA ARG A 284 -3.67 -10.18 2.47
C ARG A 284 -2.98 -9.32 1.43
N ALA A 285 -3.65 -8.31 0.91
CA ALA A 285 -3.07 -7.40 -0.09
C ALA A 285 -1.82 -6.68 0.42
N VAL A 286 -1.80 -6.31 1.71
CA VAL A 286 -0.70 -5.59 2.36
C VAL A 286 0.38 -6.51 2.97
N THR A 287 0.19 -7.83 2.95
CA THR A 287 1.10 -8.79 3.61
C THR A 287 1.52 -9.92 2.67
N ILE A 288 0.74 -10.99 2.61
CA ILE A 288 1.08 -12.21 1.86
C ILE A 288 1.19 -11.96 0.35
N ASN A 289 0.30 -11.14 -0.20
CA ASN A 289 0.35 -10.83 -1.62
C ASN A 289 1.62 -10.04 -1.96
N ALA A 290 2.02 -9.07 -1.11
CA ALA A 290 3.29 -8.36 -1.28
C ALA A 290 4.50 -9.32 -1.25
N SER A 291 4.50 -10.29 -0.34
CA SER A 291 5.53 -11.34 -0.29
C SER A 291 5.56 -12.18 -1.57
N ALA A 292 4.40 -12.62 -2.04
CA ALA A 292 4.28 -13.41 -3.27
C ALA A 292 4.72 -12.60 -4.51
N PHE A 293 4.35 -11.33 -4.55
CA PHE A 293 4.75 -10.40 -5.60
C PHE A 293 6.27 -10.23 -5.69
N LEU A 294 6.93 -10.09 -4.54
CA LEU A 294 8.39 -9.92 -4.47
C LEU A 294 9.14 -11.22 -4.81
N GLY A 295 8.52 -12.38 -4.64
CA GLY A 295 9.15 -13.68 -4.88
C GLY A 295 10.33 -13.94 -3.94
N SER A 296 10.23 -13.46 -2.69
CA SER A 296 11.40 -13.34 -1.81
C SER A 296 11.80 -14.64 -1.13
N SER A 297 13.12 -14.91 -1.17
CA SER A 297 13.84 -15.75 -0.22
C SER A 297 14.84 -14.85 0.53
N PRO A 298 14.90 -14.83 1.89
CA PRO A 298 14.17 -15.68 2.83
C PRO A 298 12.69 -15.35 2.92
N CYS A 299 11.91 -16.26 3.52
CA CYS A 299 10.46 -16.09 3.74
C CYS A 299 10.16 -14.79 4.45
N ILE A 300 9.42 -13.91 3.78
CA ILE A 300 8.79 -12.72 4.36
C ILE A 300 7.27 -12.88 4.28
N GLY A 301 6.50 -12.06 4.97
CA GLY A 301 5.05 -12.05 4.84
C GLY A 301 4.34 -13.28 5.44
N ARG A 302 4.95 -14.01 6.40
CA ARG A 302 4.33 -15.12 7.14
C ARG A 302 4.80 -15.18 8.58
N VAL A 303 3.87 -15.40 9.51
CA VAL A 303 4.20 -15.70 10.91
C VAL A 303 4.41 -17.21 11.03
N ARG A 304 5.58 -17.68 10.64
CA ARG A 304 5.96 -19.11 10.61
C ARG A 304 7.46 -19.27 10.87
N ALA A 305 7.87 -20.42 11.42
CA ALA A 305 9.27 -20.75 11.58
C ALA A 305 10.04 -20.66 10.23
N GLY A 306 11.24 -20.12 10.27
CA GLY A 306 12.10 -19.82 9.13
C GLY A 306 11.81 -18.51 8.42
N CYS A 307 10.76 -17.78 8.79
CA CYS A 307 10.44 -16.47 8.19
C CYS A 307 11.06 -15.32 8.99
N VAL A 308 11.30 -14.21 8.29
CA VAL A 308 11.80 -12.97 8.91
C VAL A 308 10.77 -12.42 9.90
N ALA A 309 11.24 -11.96 11.06
CA ALA A 309 10.41 -11.40 12.10
C ALA A 309 10.18 -9.89 11.86
N ASP A 310 9.41 -9.58 10.81
CA ASP A 310 8.84 -8.27 10.54
C ASP A 310 7.37 -8.31 10.95
N LEU A 311 7.06 -7.80 12.15
CA LEU A 311 5.80 -8.05 12.83
C LEU A 311 5.18 -6.77 13.37
N LEU A 312 3.86 -6.77 13.48
CA LEU A 312 3.05 -5.70 14.05
C LEU A 312 2.22 -6.26 15.20
N LEU A 313 2.34 -5.67 16.39
CA LEU A 313 1.51 -5.98 17.54
C LEU A 313 0.44 -4.90 17.68
N LEU A 314 -0.82 -5.31 17.72
CA LEU A 314 -1.99 -4.44 17.78
C LEU A 314 -2.77 -4.63 19.08
N ASP A 315 -3.38 -3.55 19.57
CA ASP A 315 -4.25 -3.55 20.74
C ASP A 315 -5.66 -4.08 20.47
N ALA A 316 -6.04 -4.21 19.18
CA ALA A 316 -7.36 -4.70 18.81
C ALA A 316 -7.31 -5.56 17.54
N ASN A 317 -8.37 -6.37 17.35
CA ASN A 317 -8.47 -7.31 16.25
C ASN A 317 -8.68 -6.61 14.89
N PRO A 318 -7.71 -6.65 13.94
CA PRO A 318 -7.85 -6.05 12.62
C PRO A 318 -8.85 -6.79 11.71
N MET A 319 -9.19 -8.04 12.04
CA MET A 319 -10.19 -8.82 11.31
C MET A 319 -11.62 -8.39 11.65
N SER A 320 -11.86 -7.86 12.86
CA SER A 320 -13.18 -7.33 13.25
C SER A 320 -13.42 -5.90 12.76
N SER A 321 -12.35 -5.13 12.61
CA SER A 321 -12.37 -3.79 12.03
C SER A 321 -10.99 -3.46 11.49
N ILE A 322 -10.92 -3.12 10.22
CA ILE A 322 -9.64 -2.80 9.56
C ILE A 322 -8.99 -1.55 10.19
N GLY A 323 -9.76 -0.62 10.73
CA GLY A 323 -9.26 0.54 11.47
C GLY A 323 -8.40 0.19 12.68
N ASN A 324 -8.53 -1.04 13.22
CA ASN A 324 -7.69 -1.52 14.33
C ASN A 324 -6.22 -1.72 13.94
N THR A 325 -5.87 -1.72 12.66
CA THR A 325 -4.48 -1.71 12.20
C THR A 325 -3.72 -0.46 12.67
N ARG A 326 -4.42 0.64 12.99
CA ARG A 326 -3.84 1.86 13.55
C ARG A 326 -3.53 1.77 15.05
N ARG A 327 -4.08 0.77 15.75
CA ARG A 327 -3.91 0.58 17.19
C ARG A 327 -2.63 -0.20 17.49
N ILE A 328 -1.49 0.40 17.12
CA ILE A 328 -0.18 -0.22 17.17
C ILE A 328 0.35 -0.18 18.61
N ALA A 329 0.53 -1.36 19.23
CA ALA A 329 1.17 -1.54 20.52
C ALA A 329 2.71 -1.65 20.40
N GLY A 330 3.21 -2.03 19.23
CA GLY A 330 4.62 -2.07 18.91
C GLY A 330 4.91 -2.68 17.55
N VAL A 331 6.14 -2.47 17.09
CA VAL A 331 6.62 -2.91 15.78
C VAL A 331 7.89 -3.72 15.96
N MET A 332 8.05 -4.79 15.21
CA MET A 332 9.30 -5.54 15.12
C MET A 332 9.83 -5.50 13.70
N VAL A 333 11.09 -5.13 13.54
CA VAL A 333 11.79 -5.11 12.26
C VAL A 333 13.01 -6.00 12.37
N ARG A 334 13.03 -7.10 11.62
CA ARG A 334 14.11 -8.11 11.64
C ARG A 334 14.51 -8.52 13.07
N GLY A 335 13.51 -8.77 13.91
CA GLY A 335 13.70 -9.16 15.30
C GLY A 335 14.02 -8.02 16.28
N ARG A 336 14.26 -6.79 15.81
CA ARG A 336 14.42 -5.63 16.69
C ARG A 336 13.04 -5.09 17.08
N TRP A 337 12.74 -5.13 18.35
CA TRP A 337 11.49 -4.63 18.90
C TRP A 337 11.51 -3.13 19.14
N LEU A 338 10.45 -2.46 18.75
CA LEU A 338 10.13 -1.07 19.06
C LEU A 338 8.81 -1.05 19.82
N SER A 339 8.85 -0.68 21.08
CA SER A 339 7.65 -0.54 21.91
C SER A 339 6.80 0.65 21.48
N ARG A 340 5.56 0.75 21.99
CA ARG A 340 4.73 1.95 21.77
C ARG A 340 5.49 3.23 22.21
N GLN A 341 6.19 3.18 23.33
CA GLN A 341 6.97 4.31 23.83
C GLN A 341 8.12 4.70 22.86
N ASP A 342 8.80 3.73 22.25
CA ASP A 342 9.82 4.00 21.24
C ASP A 342 9.21 4.69 20.00
N LEU A 343 8.05 4.20 19.56
CA LEU A 343 7.33 4.79 18.43
C LEU A 343 6.81 6.19 18.74
N ASP A 344 6.36 6.44 19.97
CA ASP A 344 5.90 7.78 20.40
C ASP A 344 7.06 8.79 20.38
N ARG A 345 8.25 8.39 20.88
CA ARG A 345 9.47 9.22 20.78
C ARG A 345 9.85 9.56 19.34
N LEU A 346 9.70 8.60 18.42
CA LEU A 346 9.94 8.86 16.99
C LEU A 346 8.92 9.86 16.44
N LEU A 347 7.65 9.73 16.81
CA LEU A 347 6.60 10.69 16.39
C LEU A 347 6.83 12.09 16.96
N GLU A 348 7.29 12.19 18.21
CA GLU A 348 7.64 13.47 18.84
C GLU A 348 8.82 14.15 18.13
N SER A 349 9.86 13.37 17.77
CA SER A 349 10.99 13.87 16.97
C SER A 349 10.52 14.41 15.63
N LEU A 350 9.70 13.62 14.87
CA LEU A 350 9.15 14.06 13.59
C LEU A 350 8.32 15.34 13.71
N ALA A 351 7.48 15.45 14.75
CA ALA A 351 6.67 16.64 14.98
C ALA A 351 7.49 17.88 15.38
N ALA A 352 8.64 17.69 16.01
CA ALA A 352 9.58 18.78 16.35
C ALA A 352 10.34 19.28 15.13
N GLU A 353 10.82 18.37 14.29
CA GLU A 353 11.55 18.68 13.05
C GLU A 353 10.62 19.26 11.97
N GLY A 354 9.34 18.96 12.04
CA GLY A 354 8.32 19.49 11.14
C GLY A 354 7.84 20.93 11.45
N ARG A 355 8.36 21.59 12.50
CA ARG A 355 7.95 22.98 12.88
C ARG A 355 8.68 24.08 12.13
#